data_c016b4e71affd6684f33fdeb89921021
#
_entry.id   c016b4e71affd6684f33fdeb89921021
#
_cell.length_a   1.000
_cell.length_b   1.000
_cell.length_c   1.000
_cell.angle_alpha   90.00
_cell.angle_beta   90.00
_cell.angle_gamma   90.00
#
_symmetry.space_group_name_H-M   'P 1'
#
loop_
_entity.id
_entity.type
_entity.pdbx_description
1 polymer ?
#
loop_
_entity_poly.entity_id
_entity_poly.type
_entity_poly.pdbx_seq_one_letter_code
_entity_poly.pdbx_strand_id
1 'polypeptide(L)'
;LLCGKPLLVDPREALENELREAEALAQYFREGTHPVLVCKAAKRLVFLAAVLKCGLLAETWQRAAQCLGDVPSVFKDCLSPPPLEEMRQHSHFVEKLMALINERRRAGAPSPLGGL
;
A
#
# COMPACT_ATOMS: atom_id res chain seq x y z
N LEU A 1 21.97 -2.52 24.61
CA LEU A 1 21.56 -2.43 24.16
C LEU A 1 21.31 -2.31 23.57
N LEU A 2 21.46 -2.36 23.37
CA LEU A 2 21.09 -2.34 22.60
C LEU A 2 20.36 -2.14 22.23
N CYS A 3 20.04 -2.19 22.12
CA CYS A 3 19.28 -2.10 21.76
C CYS A 3 18.87 -1.12 21.47
N GLY A 4 18.57 -1.27 21.30
CA GLY A 4 17.92 -0.28 21.01
C GLY A 4 18.46 0.71 20.24
N LYS A 5 19.15 0.37 19.60
CA LYS A 5 19.61 1.12 18.84
C LYS A 5 18.79 1.46 17.82
N PRO A 6 18.38 2.48 17.67
CA PRO A 6 17.52 2.82 16.68
C PRO A 6 18.16 2.69 15.44
N LEU A 7 17.48 2.16 14.63
CA LEU A 7 17.91 2.11 13.40
C LEU A 7 17.80 3.39 12.83
N LEU A 8 18.79 3.94 12.45
CA LEU A 8 18.70 5.15 11.75
C LEU A 8 18.37 4.85 10.35
N VAL A 9 17.15 4.53 10.10
CA VAL A 9 16.75 4.24 8.75
C VAL A 9 16.47 5.53 8.07
N ASP A 10 17.04 5.76 6.93
CA ASP A 10 16.72 6.90 6.10
C ASP A 10 15.27 6.77 5.68
N PRO A 11 14.44 7.79 5.91
CA PRO A 11 13.04 7.71 5.49
C PRO A 11 12.86 7.42 4.02
N ARG A 12 13.75 7.87 3.18
CA ARG A 12 13.65 7.57 1.77
C ARG A 12 13.86 6.10 1.50
N GLU A 13 14.82 5.51 2.19
CA GLU A 13 15.09 4.10 2.03
C GLU A 13 13.92 3.27 2.50
N ALA A 14 13.32 3.66 3.60
CA ALA A 14 12.15 2.95 4.10
C ALA A 14 11.02 3.03 3.11
N LEU A 15 10.80 4.19 2.51
CA LEU A 15 9.75 4.35 1.54
C LEU A 15 10.02 3.52 0.29
N GLU A 16 11.27 3.50 -0.17
CA GLU A 16 11.61 2.71 -1.33
C GLU A 16 11.38 1.23 -1.09
N ASN A 17 11.68 0.75 0.11
CA ASN A 17 11.43 -0.63 0.44
C ASN A 17 9.95 -0.93 0.41
N GLU A 18 9.12 -0.02 0.91
CA GLU A 18 7.69 -0.22 0.87
C GLU A 18 7.17 -0.20 -0.56
N LEU A 19 7.73 0.65 -1.39
CA LEU A 19 7.30 0.69 -2.79
C LEU A 19 7.66 -0.58 -3.53
N ARG A 20 8.80 -1.18 -3.20
CA ARG A 20 9.15 -2.46 -3.78
C ARG A 20 8.21 -3.55 -3.31
N GLU A 21 7.83 -3.51 -2.04
CA GLU A 21 6.90 -4.48 -1.52
C GLU A 21 5.54 -4.35 -2.17
N ALA A 22 5.19 -3.15 -2.64
CA ALA A 22 3.89 -2.94 -3.24
C ALA A 22 3.66 -3.86 -4.43
N GLU A 23 4.69 -4.06 -5.25
CA GLU A 23 4.55 -4.95 -6.39
C GLU A 23 4.30 -6.39 -5.95
N ALA A 24 5.01 -6.83 -4.91
CA ALA A 24 4.81 -8.16 -4.39
C ALA A 24 3.42 -8.30 -3.79
N LEU A 25 2.93 -7.26 -3.12
CA LEU A 25 1.60 -7.30 -2.55
C LEU A 25 0.54 -7.37 -3.64
N ALA A 26 0.71 -6.61 -4.71
CA ALA A 26 -0.25 -6.63 -5.80
C ALA A 26 -0.26 -7.98 -6.49
N GLN A 27 0.91 -8.58 -6.65
CA GLN A 27 0.99 -9.90 -7.25
C GLN A 27 0.32 -10.93 -6.35
N TYR A 28 0.54 -10.84 -5.05
CA TYR A 28 -0.11 -11.77 -4.15
C TYR A 28 -1.62 -11.59 -4.15
N PHE A 29 -2.10 -10.36 -4.29
CA PHE A 29 -3.52 -10.13 -4.41
C PHE A 29 -4.08 -10.86 -5.64
N ARG A 30 -3.35 -10.88 -6.73
CA ARG A 30 -3.82 -11.52 -7.95
C ARG A 30 -3.70 -13.04 -7.92
N GLU A 31 -2.65 -13.55 -7.28
CA GLU A 31 -2.34 -14.97 -7.38
C GLU A 31 -2.43 -15.73 -6.06
N GLY A 32 -2.51 -15.05 -4.95
CA GLY A 32 -2.52 -15.72 -3.66
C GLY A 32 -3.78 -16.54 -3.44
N THR A 33 -3.65 -17.54 -2.60
CA THR A 33 -4.78 -18.42 -2.34
C THR A 33 -5.29 -18.32 -0.91
N HIS A 34 -4.66 -17.48 -0.08
CA HIS A 34 -5.04 -17.36 1.31
C HIS A 34 -5.89 -16.12 1.49
N PRO A 35 -7.19 -16.25 1.75
CA PRO A 35 -8.06 -15.07 1.78
C PRO A 35 -7.62 -14.00 2.75
N VAL A 36 -7.18 -14.38 3.93
CA VAL A 36 -6.75 -13.40 4.92
C VAL A 36 -5.55 -12.61 4.41
N LEU A 37 -4.59 -13.31 3.83
CA LEU A 37 -3.38 -12.65 3.35
C LEU A 37 -3.65 -11.81 2.11
N VAL A 38 -4.54 -12.28 1.24
CA VAL A 38 -4.92 -11.51 0.07
C VAL A 38 -5.59 -10.21 0.51
N CYS A 39 -6.48 -10.29 1.49
CA CYS A 39 -7.14 -9.11 2.01
C CYS A 39 -6.13 -8.15 2.63
N LYS A 40 -5.20 -8.68 3.43
CA LYS A 40 -4.20 -7.84 4.06
C LYS A 40 -3.28 -7.19 3.04
N ALA A 41 -2.97 -7.89 1.96
CA ALA A 41 -2.14 -7.31 0.91
C ALA A 41 -2.84 -6.11 0.29
N ALA A 42 -4.12 -6.25 -0.03
CA ALA A 42 -4.88 -5.13 -0.59
C ALA A 42 -4.98 -3.98 0.40
N LYS A 43 -5.24 -4.31 1.66
CA LYS A 43 -5.37 -3.28 2.70
C LYS A 43 -4.08 -2.50 2.85
N ARG A 44 -2.95 -3.20 2.82
CA ARG A 44 -1.66 -2.52 2.93
C ARG A 44 -1.42 -1.60 1.74
N LEU A 45 -1.83 -2.02 0.55
CA LEU A 45 -1.72 -1.17 -0.62
C LEU A 45 -2.58 0.08 -0.49
N VAL A 46 -3.76 -0.05 0.13
CA VAL A 46 -4.61 1.11 0.36
C VAL A 46 -3.91 2.12 1.25
N PHE A 47 -3.32 1.66 2.35
CA PHE A 47 -2.64 2.58 3.24
C PHE A 47 -1.41 3.21 2.60
N LEU A 48 -0.66 2.43 1.85
CA LEU A 48 0.52 2.96 1.20
C LEU A 48 0.13 4.02 0.17
N ALA A 49 -0.88 3.76 -0.62
CA ALA A 49 -1.34 4.73 -1.61
C ALA A 49 -1.85 6.00 -0.93
N ALA A 50 -2.54 5.86 0.21
CA ALA A 50 -3.05 7.01 0.93
C ALA A 50 -1.93 7.89 1.45
N VAL A 51 -0.89 7.27 1.99
CA VAL A 51 0.26 8.03 2.46
C VAL A 51 0.90 8.80 1.31
N LEU A 52 1.06 8.14 0.17
CA LEU A 52 1.69 8.80 -0.96
C LEU A 52 0.84 9.90 -1.55
N LYS A 53 -0.48 9.71 -1.57
CA LYS A 53 -1.34 10.71 -2.19
C LYS A 53 -1.58 11.90 -1.27
N CYS A 54 -1.81 11.65 0.00
CA CYS A 54 -2.19 12.71 0.91
C CYS A 54 -1.05 13.24 1.76
N GLY A 55 0.08 12.57 1.73
CA GLY A 55 1.25 13.05 2.44
C GLY A 55 1.16 12.95 3.94
N LEU A 56 0.13 12.30 4.45
CA LEU A 56 -0.05 12.17 5.88
C LEU A 56 -0.24 10.72 6.23
N LEU A 57 0.13 10.38 7.44
CA LEU A 57 -0.10 9.03 7.89
C LEU A 57 -1.59 8.81 8.03
N ALA A 58 -2.09 7.92 7.24
CA ALA A 58 -3.48 7.53 7.37
C ALA A 58 -3.52 6.42 8.40
N GLU A 59 -3.75 6.79 9.63
CA GLU A 59 -3.69 5.82 10.71
C GLU A 59 -4.90 4.93 10.79
N THR A 60 -5.99 5.32 10.16
CA THR A 60 -7.21 4.52 10.21
C THR A 60 -7.71 4.27 8.82
N TRP A 61 -8.48 3.20 8.69
CA TRP A 61 -9.10 2.88 7.42
C TRP A 61 -9.95 4.04 6.92
N GLN A 62 -10.67 4.67 7.83
CA GLN A 62 -11.57 5.75 7.46
C GLN A 62 -10.80 6.89 6.80
N ARG A 63 -9.65 7.25 7.36
CA ARG A 63 -8.86 8.34 6.80
C ARG A 63 -8.28 7.96 5.46
N ALA A 64 -7.82 6.73 5.33
CA ALA A 64 -7.28 6.27 4.06
C ALA A 64 -8.38 6.27 3.00
N ALA A 65 -9.57 5.82 3.36
CA ALA A 65 -10.67 5.79 2.43
C ALA A 65 -11.08 7.19 1.99
N GLN A 66 -11.08 8.13 2.91
CA GLN A 66 -11.41 9.51 2.57
C GLN A 66 -10.37 10.10 1.63
N CYS A 67 -9.12 9.77 1.86
CA CYS A 67 -8.05 10.27 1.02
C CYS A 67 -8.16 9.75 -0.41
N LEU A 68 -8.42 8.47 -0.55
CA LEU A 68 -8.43 7.87 -1.88
C LEU A 68 -9.77 7.95 -2.60
N GLY A 69 -10.86 8.00 -1.84
CA GLY A 69 -12.19 7.97 -2.43
C GLY A 69 -12.55 6.57 -2.91
N ASP A 70 -13.81 6.22 -2.80
CA ASP A 70 -14.33 4.97 -3.37
C ASP A 70 -13.50 3.73 -3.08
N VAL A 71 -13.07 3.58 -1.84
CA VAL A 71 -12.33 2.40 -1.46
C VAL A 71 -13.31 1.28 -1.09
N PRO A 72 -13.20 0.10 -1.72
CA PRO A 72 -14.10 -0.99 -1.39
C PRO A 72 -13.98 -1.41 0.06
N SER A 73 -15.10 -1.52 0.73
CA SER A 73 -15.09 -1.87 2.15
C SER A 73 -14.73 -3.32 2.38
N VAL A 74 -14.71 -4.14 1.34
CA VAL A 74 -14.37 -5.55 1.51
C VAL A 74 -12.97 -5.75 2.07
N PHE A 75 -12.10 -4.77 1.92
CA PHE A 75 -10.73 -4.89 2.42
C PHE A 75 -10.57 -4.32 3.83
N LYS A 76 -11.65 -3.86 4.44
CA LYS A 76 -11.56 -3.22 5.73
C LYS A 76 -11.28 -4.22 6.83
N ASP A 77 -12.02 -5.32 6.84
CA ASP A 77 -11.90 -6.31 7.91
C ASP A 77 -11.31 -7.59 7.36
N CYS A 78 -10.04 -7.77 7.57
CA CYS A 78 -9.35 -8.93 7.06
C CYS A 78 -9.36 -10.12 8.03
N LEU A 79 -9.99 -9.97 9.19
CA LEU A 79 -10.15 -11.10 10.08
C LEU A 79 -11.26 -12.01 9.58
N SER A 80 -12.24 -11.45 8.89
CA SER A 80 -13.31 -12.24 8.29
C SER A 80 -13.43 -11.83 6.84
N PRO A 81 -12.45 -12.21 6.02
CA PRO A 81 -12.44 -11.73 4.65
C PRO A 81 -13.50 -12.40 3.79
N PRO A 82 -13.95 -11.73 2.76
CA PRO A 82 -14.86 -12.37 1.81
C PRO A 82 -14.12 -13.39 0.99
N PRO A 83 -14.82 -14.17 0.19
CA PRO A 83 -14.17 -15.15 -0.67
C PRO A 83 -13.22 -14.48 -1.65
N LEU A 84 -12.24 -15.23 -2.09
CA LEU A 84 -11.25 -14.70 -3.02
C LEU A 84 -11.87 -14.13 -4.27
N GLU A 85 -12.91 -14.79 -4.78
CA GLU A 85 -13.55 -14.30 -5.99
C GLU A 85 -14.13 -12.92 -5.80
N GLU A 86 -14.75 -12.70 -4.65
CA GLU A 86 -15.35 -11.41 -4.39
C GLU A 86 -14.27 -10.33 -4.26
N MET A 87 -13.17 -10.65 -3.59
CA MET A 87 -12.09 -9.68 -3.48
C MET A 87 -11.49 -9.37 -4.84
N ARG A 88 -11.39 -10.37 -5.70
CA ARG A 88 -10.78 -10.16 -7.01
C ARG A 88 -11.67 -9.42 -7.98
N GLN A 89 -12.96 -9.27 -7.66
CA GLN A 89 -13.80 -8.39 -8.45
C GLN A 89 -13.32 -6.94 -8.34
N HIS A 90 -12.51 -6.64 -7.34
CA HIS A 90 -11.97 -5.30 -7.16
C HIS A 90 -10.53 -5.20 -7.65
N SER A 91 -10.11 -6.09 -8.55
CA SER A 91 -8.74 -6.02 -9.05
C SER A 91 -8.47 -4.72 -9.79
N HIS A 92 -9.48 -4.16 -10.42
CA HIS A 92 -9.31 -2.89 -11.11
C HIS A 92 -8.93 -1.78 -10.11
N PHE A 93 -9.54 -1.83 -8.93
CA PHE A 93 -9.22 -0.86 -7.89
C PHE A 93 -7.76 -1.04 -7.45
N VAL A 94 -7.31 -2.29 -7.27
CA VAL A 94 -5.94 -2.55 -6.90
C VAL A 94 -4.98 -2.07 -7.98
N GLU A 95 -5.34 -2.24 -9.24
CA GLU A 95 -4.52 -1.72 -10.33
C GLU A 95 -4.42 -0.20 -10.29
N LYS A 96 -5.50 0.47 -9.92
CA LYS A 96 -5.45 1.92 -9.77
C LYS A 96 -4.52 2.32 -8.63
N LEU A 97 -4.53 1.57 -7.54
CA LEU A 97 -3.61 1.84 -6.45
C LEU A 97 -2.17 1.69 -6.91
N MET A 98 -1.89 0.63 -7.68
CA MET A 98 -0.55 0.42 -8.18
C MET A 98 -0.12 1.52 -9.14
N ALA A 99 -1.04 1.99 -9.96
CA ALA A 99 -0.73 3.09 -10.87
C ALA A 99 -0.38 4.35 -10.08
N LEU A 100 -1.14 4.63 -9.02
CA LEU A 100 -0.86 5.78 -8.18
C LEU A 100 0.49 5.63 -7.48
N ILE A 101 0.76 4.45 -6.95
CA ILE A 101 2.02 4.21 -6.26
C ILE A 101 3.19 4.36 -7.22
N ASN A 102 3.08 3.81 -8.42
CA ASN A 102 4.16 3.90 -9.38
C ASN A 102 4.37 5.33 -9.86
N GLU A 103 3.29 6.07 -10.01
CA GLU A 103 3.39 7.45 -10.42
C GLU A 103 4.11 8.27 -9.36
N ARG A 104 3.76 8.05 -8.11
CA ARG A 104 4.42 8.78 -7.03
C ARG A 104 5.87 8.35 -6.87
N ARG A 105 6.15 7.08 -7.13
CA ARG A 105 7.51 6.60 -7.07
C ARG A 105 8.37 7.31 -8.09
N ARG A 106 7.87 7.49 -9.31
CA ARG A 106 8.62 8.18 -10.33
C ARG A 106 8.79 9.64 -10.00
N ALA A 107 7.72 10.26 -9.54
CA ALA A 107 7.78 11.68 -9.23
C ALA A 107 8.64 11.93 -8.03
N GLY A 108 8.61 11.00 -7.07
CA GLY A 108 9.35 11.18 -5.90
C GLY A 108 10.72 10.65 -6.00
N ALA A 109 11.00 9.94 -7.01
CA ALA A 109 12.28 9.45 -7.21
C ALA A 109 13.10 10.66 -7.24
N PRO A 110 13.87 10.82 -6.38
CA PRO A 110 14.58 11.96 -6.26
C PRO A 110 15.47 11.98 -7.29
N SER A 111 15.17 12.62 -8.05
CA SER A 111 16.03 12.81 -8.84
C SER A 111 17.09 13.31 -8.16
N PRO A 112 18.00 12.78 -8.29
CA PRO A 112 19.13 13.18 -7.71
C PRO A 112 19.41 14.49 -8.14
N LEU A 113 18.90 14.64 -8.81
CA LEU A 113 19.02 15.61 -9.17
C LEU A 113 18.25 16.36 -8.85
N GLY A 114 17.61 15.72 -8.55
CA GLY A 114 16.75 16.21 -8.26
C GLY A 114 17.10 17.14 -7.62
N GLY A 115 16.98 17.24 -7.52
CA GLY A 115 17.26 17.96 -7.03
C GLY A 115 18.32 18.51 -7.29
N LEU A 116 18.78 18.32 -7.60
CA LEU A 116 19.60 18.66 -7.87
C LEU A 116 19.59 19.06 -8.42
#